data_030666b03906bb336028a38ac6902451
#
_entry.id   030666b03906bb336028a38ac6902451
#
_cell.length_a   1.000
_cell.length_b   1.000
_cell.length_c   1.000
_cell.angle_alpha   90.00
_cell.angle_beta   90.00
_cell.angle_gamma   90.00
#
_symmetry.space_group_name_H-M   'P 1'
#
loop_
_entity.id
_entity.type
_entity.pdbx_description
1 polymer ?
#
loop_
_entity_poly.entity_id
_entity_poly.type
_entity_poly.pdbx_seq_one_letter_code
_entity_poly.pdbx_strand_id
1 'polypeptide(L)'
;MAAEQVSTELLRRFSPLDGLKRDNLAALARKVQIRELTPGQLLFKEGDTEKRTFYVVSGTLELVDQAKIVGKIDGGTEFARNPVAPVFPRRVSGRARDRVQFLSIDSDLLDVMLTWDQTGTYEVSELQGKTDEGNEDWMTMLLQTKAFHKIPPANIQAIFMRMQQINYRAGDVILKQGAEGDYFYVLIRGSALVTRETPLSK
;
A
#
# COMPACT_ATOMS: atom_id res chain seq x y z
N MET A 1 8.97 -13.56 22.52
CA MET A 1 8.61 -14.46 21.40
C MET A 1 9.06 -13.78 20.13
N ALA A 2 9.90 -14.42 19.33
CA ALA A 2 10.37 -13.88 18.07
C ALA A 2 9.17 -13.72 17.13
N ALA A 3 8.97 -12.51 16.59
CA ALA A 3 7.97 -12.27 15.55
C ALA A 3 8.37 -13.11 14.34
N GLU A 4 7.52 -14.07 13.97
CA GLU A 4 7.74 -14.89 12.79
C GLU A 4 7.74 -13.99 11.55
N GLN A 5 8.86 -13.93 10.86
CA GLN A 5 9.02 -13.10 9.67
C GLN A 5 8.06 -13.61 8.58
N VAL A 6 7.23 -12.70 8.07
CA VAL A 6 6.29 -13.02 7.00
C VAL A 6 7.07 -13.29 5.71
N SER A 7 6.86 -14.47 5.11
CA SER A 7 7.48 -14.79 3.83
C SER A 7 6.72 -14.17 2.65
N THR A 8 7.43 -13.91 1.55
CA THR A 8 6.80 -13.42 0.31
C THR A 8 5.86 -14.46 -0.29
N GLU A 9 6.14 -15.77 -0.09
CA GLU A 9 5.29 -16.88 -0.51
C GLU A 9 3.94 -16.86 0.22
N LEU A 10 3.95 -16.53 1.52
CA LEU A 10 2.72 -16.38 2.28
C LEU A 10 1.88 -15.21 1.76
N LEU A 11 2.50 -14.04 1.51
CA LEU A 11 1.79 -12.88 1.00
C LEU A 11 1.17 -13.12 -0.38
N ARG A 12 1.83 -13.89 -1.26
CA ARG A 12 1.29 -14.28 -2.58
C ARG A 12 0.02 -15.13 -2.54
N ARG A 13 -0.33 -15.65 -1.38
CA ARG A 13 -1.58 -16.41 -1.20
C ARG A 13 -2.81 -15.51 -1.11
N PHE A 14 -2.63 -14.21 -0.94
CA PHE A 14 -3.70 -13.23 -0.70
C PHE A 14 -3.86 -12.27 -1.88
N SER A 15 -5.11 -11.99 -2.25
CA SER A 15 -5.45 -11.01 -3.26
C SER A 15 -5.70 -9.64 -2.59
N PRO A 16 -5.24 -8.53 -3.17
CA PRO A 16 -4.49 -8.36 -4.41
C PRO A 16 -2.96 -8.41 -4.23
N LEU A 17 -2.44 -8.93 -3.11
CA LEU A 17 -1.00 -8.98 -2.83
C LEU A 17 -0.24 -9.88 -3.81
N ASP A 18 -0.92 -10.89 -4.35
CA ASP A 18 -0.39 -11.82 -5.37
C ASP A 18 0.00 -11.12 -6.68
N GLY A 19 -0.61 -9.96 -6.96
CA GLY A 19 -0.27 -9.11 -8.10
C GLY A 19 0.93 -8.19 -7.90
N LEU A 20 1.45 -8.06 -6.67
CA LEU A 20 2.58 -7.18 -6.39
C LEU A 20 3.90 -7.71 -6.98
N LYS A 21 4.73 -6.80 -7.50
CA LYS A 21 6.08 -7.10 -7.95
C LYS A 21 6.93 -7.60 -6.79
N ARG A 22 7.95 -8.40 -7.13
CA ARG A 22 8.80 -9.07 -6.15
C ARG A 22 9.39 -8.13 -5.10
N ASP A 23 9.85 -6.95 -5.53
CA ASP A 23 10.52 -5.99 -4.64
C ASP A 23 9.53 -5.33 -3.68
N ASN A 24 8.34 -4.95 -4.18
CA ASN A 24 7.27 -4.38 -3.35
C ASN A 24 6.72 -5.43 -2.38
N LEU A 25 6.58 -6.68 -2.82
CA LEU A 25 6.17 -7.78 -1.96
C LEU A 25 7.19 -8.05 -0.85
N ALA A 26 8.49 -7.99 -1.17
CA ALA A 26 9.57 -8.13 -0.20
C ALA A 26 9.60 -6.96 0.80
N ALA A 27 9.36 -5.73 0.34
CA ALA A 27 9.24 -4.56 1.21
C ALA A 27 8.04 -4.68 2.16
N LEU A 28 6.90 -5.16 1.65
CA LEU A 28 5.71 -5.41 2.46
C LEU A 28 5.95 -6.49 3.51
N ALA A 29 6.62 -7.59 3.14
CA ALA A 29 6.94 -8.69 4.03
C ALA A 29 7.75 -8.27 5.27
N ARG A 30 8.63 -7.27 5.13
CA ARG A 30 9.40 -6.70 6.23
C ARG A 30 8.59 -5.84 7.20
N LYS A 31 7.47 -5.27 6.73
CA LYS A 31 6.61 -4.34 7.49
C LYS A 31 5.42 -5.04 8.16
N VAL A 32 5.07 -6.23 7.70
CA VAL A 32 3.90 -6.97 8.16
C VAL A 32 4.32 -8.08 9.11
N GLN A 33 3.48 -8.34 10.11
CA GLN A 33 3.69 -9.41 11.09
C GLN A 33 2.44 -10.30 11.16
N ILE A 34 2.65 -11.59 11.35
CA ILE A 34 1.56 -12.49 11.73
C ILE A 34 1.22 -12.21 13.18
N ARG A 35 -0.06 -11.96 13.42
CA ARG A 35 -0.64 -11.79 14.76
C ARG A 35 -1.62 -12.90 15.04
N GLU A 36 -1.91 -13.10 16.32
CA GLU A 36 -2.77 -14.20 16.76
C GLU A 36 -3.90 -13.67 17.65
N LEU A 37 -5.07 -14.27 17.50
CA LEU A 37 -6.21 -14.12 18.38
C LEU A 37 -6.54 -15.44 19.05
N THR A 38 -6.91 -15.38 20.32
CA THR A 38 -7.49 -16.51 21.05
C THR A 38 -9.00 -16.56 20.83
N PRO A 39 -9.62 -17.73 21.04
CA PRO A 39 -11.08 -17.89 20.89
C PRO A 39 -11.86 -16.82 21.63
N GLY A 40 -12.86 -16.24 20.97
CA GLY A 40 -13.72 -15.18 21.50
C GLY A 40 -13.18 -13.75 21.36
N GLN A 41 -11.91 -13.54 21.06
CA GLN A 41 -11.36 -12.22 20.84
C GLN A 41 -11.88 -11.60 19.53
N LEU A 42 -12.04 -10.28 19.54
CA LEU A 42 -12.44 -9.50 18.37
C LEU A 42 -11.21 -9.04 17.60
N LEU A 43 -11.24 -9.21 16.28
CA LEU A 43 -10.28 -8.63 15.34
C LEU A 43 -10.60 -7.15 15.09
N PHE A 44 -11.88 -6.85 14.92
CA PHE A 44 -12.45 -5.51 14.76
C PHE A 44 -13.92 -5.52 15.18
N LYS A 45 -14.49 -4.34 15.42
CA LYS A 45 -15.91 -4.15 15.77
C LYS A 45 -16.66 -3.48 14.63
N GLU A 46 -17.96 -3.72 14.60
CA GLU A 46 -18.89 -2.92 13.81
C GLU A 46 -18.74 -1.44 14.16
N GLY A 47 -18.72 -0.58 13.13
CA GLY A 47 -18.50 0.86 13.26
C GLY A 47 -17.03 1.28 13.28
N ASP A 48 -16.07 0.37 13.38
CA ASP A 48 -14.65 0.72 13.34
C ASP A 48 -14.29 1.43 12.04
N THR A 49 -13.56 2.54 12.20
CA THR A 49 -13.07 3.39 11.10
C THR A 49 -11.57 3.24 10.87
N GLU A 50 -10.87 2.44 11.68
CA GLU A 50 -9.45 2.20 11.52
C GLU A 50 -9.16 1.54 10.17
N LYS A 51 -8.39 2.23 9.33
CA LYS A 51 -8.04 1.78 7.98
C LYS A 51 -6.97 0.70 8.00
N ARG A 52 -7.40 -0.51 8.35
CA ARG A 52 -6.58 -1.70 8.34
C ARG A 52 -7.18 -2.79 7.48
N THR A 53 -6.36 -3.37 6.63
CA THR A 53 -6.70 -4.53 5.82
C THR A 53 -6.25 -5.79 6.54
N PHE A 54 -7.19 -6.72 6.75
CA PHE A 54 -6.95 -7.97 7.46
C PHE A 54 -7.09 -9.16 6.53
N TYR A 55 -6.22 -10.17 6.70
CA TYR A 55 -6.30 -11.45 6.02
C TYR A 55 -6.19 -12.58 7.05
N VAL A 56 -7.05 -13.58 6.95
CA VAL A 56 -7.02 -14.77 7.82
C VAL A 56 -6.03 -15.79 7.23
N VAL A 57 -4.96 -16.07 7.99
CA VAL A 57 -3.93 -17.04 7.58
C VAL A 57 -4.34 -18.46 7.97
N SER A 58 -4.79 -18.65 9.22
CA SER A 58 -5.27 -19.94 9.75
C SER A 58 -6.32 -19.72 10.82
N GLY A 59 -7.09 -20.76 11.13
CA GLY A 59 -8.22 -20.71 12.07
C GLY A 59 -9.49 -20.17 11.42
N THR A 60 -10.54 -19.99 12.22
CA THR A 60 -11.86 -19.58 11.78
C THR A 60 -12.24 -18.23 12.39
N LEU A 61 -12.52 -17.24 11.56
CA LEU A 61 -13.05 -15.94 11.93
C LEU A 61 -14.55 -15.90 11.62
N GLU A 62 -15.38 -15.61 12.62
CA GLU A 62 -16.82 -15.38 12.45
C GLU A 62 -17.08 -13.90 12.20
N LEU A 63 -17.93 -13.60 11.21
CA LEU A 63 -18.47 -12.26 10.97
C LEU A 63 -19.82 -12.17 11.67
N VAL A 64 -19.96 -11.20 12.56
CA VAL A 64 -21.10 -11.05 13.45
C VAL A 64 -21.76 -9.69 13.22
N ASP A 65 -23.08 -9.71 12.97
CA ASP A 65 -23.95 -8.55 12.86
C ASP A 65 -25.06 -8.69 13.91
N GLN A 66 -25.23 -7.66 14.77
CA GLN A 66 -26.26 -7.65 15.82
C GLN A 66 -26.37 -8.98 16.60
N ALA A 67 -25.22 -9.52 17.03
CA ALA A 67 -25.06 -10.78 17.73
C ALA A 67 -25.38 -12.07 16.91
N LYS A 68 -25.70 -11.95 15.61
CA LYS A 68 -25.89 -13.09 14.72
C LYS A 68 -24.65 -13.33 13.87
N ILE A 69 -24.29 -14.60 13.70
CA ILE A 69 -23.22 -14.98 12.77
C ILE A 69 -23.78 -14.88 11.35
N VAL A 70 -23.24 -13.93 10.57
CA VAL A 70 -23.65 -13.69 9.17
C VAL A 70 -22.66 -14.27 8.16
N GLY A 71 -21.47 -14.70 8.62
CA GLY A 71 -20.47 -15.34 7.77
C GLY A 71 -19.32 -15.94 8.56
N LYS A 72 -18.52 -16.74 7.88
CA LYS A 72 -17.30 -17.34 8.41
C LYS A 72 -16.20 -17.28 7.38
N ILE A 73 -14.98 -17.09 7.84
CA ILE A 73 -13.77 -17.10 7.02
C ILE A 73 -12.83 -18.12 7.63
N ASP A 74 -12.61 -19.21 6.92
CA ASP A 74 -11.69 -20.27 7.33
C ASP A 74 -10.35 -20.04 6.64
N GLY A 75 -9.28 -19.91 7.43
CA GLY A 75 -7.93 -19.68 6.93
C GLY A 75 -7.47 -20.80 5.98
N GLY A 76 -6.73 -20.43 4.95
CA GLY A 76 -6.24 -21.36 3.93
C GLY A 76 -7.26 -21.72 2.84
N THR A 77 -8.52 -21.26 2.94
CA THR A 77 -9.51 -21.42 1.87
C THR A 77 -9.37 -20.33 0.80
N GLU A 78 -9.98 -20.55 -0.35
CA GLU A 78 -10.01 -19.56 -1.43
C GLU A 78 -10.72 -18.27 -1.01
N PHE A 79 -11.74 -18.38 -0.16
CA PHE A 79 -12.46 -17.22 0.37
C PHE A 79 -11.55 -16.35 1.26
N ALA A 80 -10.67 -16.96 2.05
CA ALA A 80 -9.71 -16.26 2.91
C ALA A 80 -8.58 -15.53 2.14
N ARG A 81 -8.46 -15.74 0.83
CA ARG A 81 -7.53 -14.98 -0.01
C ARG A 81 -7.87 -13.50 -0.09
N ASN A 82 -9.11 -13.14 0.16
CA ASN A 82 -9.59 -11.76 0.04
C ASN A 82 -9.52 -11.04 1.40
N PRO A 83 -9.43 -9.70 1.39
CA PRO A 83 -9.50 -8.90 2.60
C PRO A 83 -10.80 -9.12 3.38
N VAL A 84 -10.68 -9.20 4.70
CA VAL A 84 -11.84 -9.35 5.59
C VAL A 84 -12.57 -8.02 5.73
N ALA A 85 -13.87 -7.99 5.42
CA ALA A 85 -14.76 -6.84 5.59
C ALA A 85 -14.11 -5.50 5.19
N PRO A 86 -13.74 -5.31 3.90
CA PRO A 86 -12.87 -4.21 3.45
C PRO A 86 -13.55 -2.83 3.44
N VAL A 87 -14.83 -2.75 3.81
CA VAL A 87 -15.62 -1.50 3.78
C VAL A 87 -15.52 -0.78 5.12
N PHE A 88 -15.31 0.54 5.08
CA PHE A 88 -15.27 1.41 6.25
C PHE A 88 -16.41 2.45 6.24
N PRO A 89 -17.04 2.75 7.39
CA PRO A 89 -16.93 2.01 8.68
C PRO A 89 -17.30 0.54 8.54
N ARG A 90 -16.71 -0.32 9.40
CA ARG A 90 -17.00 -1.75 9.40
C ARG A 90 -18.48 -2.01 9.60
N ARG A 91 -19.08 -2.85 8.76
CA ARG A 91 -20.52 -3.19 8.84
C ARG A 91 -20.82 -4.38 9.73
N VAL A 92 -19.80 -5.10 10.14
CA VAL A 92 -19.87 -6.29 10.98
C VAL A 92 -18.70 -6.32 11.94
N SER A 93 -18.78 -7.12 13.00
CA SER A 93 -17.65 -7.43 13.87
C SER A 93 -16.99 -8.73 13.43
N GLY A 94 -15.66 -8.82 13.55
CA GLY A 94 -14.88 -10.03 13.31
C GLY A 94 -14.49 -10.69 14.63
N ARG A 95 -14.94 -11.91 14.93
CA ARG A 95 -14.67 -12.65 16.17
C ARG A 95 -13.94 -13.96 15.89
N ALA A 96 -12.87 -14.24 16.59
CA ALA A 96 -12.19 -15.50 16.51
C ALA A 96 -13.04 -16.63 17.12
N ARG A 97 -13.35 -17.68 16.35
CA ARG A 97 -14.02 -18.88 16.85
C ARG A 97 -13.07 -19.81 17.57
N ASP A 98 -11.88 -19.94 17.01
CA ASP A 98 -10.77 -20.73 17.53
C ASP A 98 -9.49 -19.87 17.54
N ARG A 99 -8.31 -20.46 17.58
CA ARG A 99 -7.04 -19.74 17.45
C ARG A 99 -6.89 -19.26 16.00
N VAL A 100 -6.93 -17.95 15.78
CA VAL A 100 -6.84 -17.34 14.45
C VAL A 100 -5.50 -16.64 14.29
N GLN A 101 -4.75 -17.00 13.25
CA GLN A 101 -3.60 -16.22 12.78
C GLN A 101 -4.04 -15.30 11.65
N PHE A 102 -3.59 -14.07 11.68
CA PHE A 102 -3.98 -13.06 10.70
C PHE A 102 -2.84 -12.09 10.37
N LEU A 103 -2.93 -11.50 9.19
CA LEU A 103 -2.10 -10.37 8.78
C LEU A 103 -2.89 -9.08 8.95
N SER A 104 -2.22 -8.03 9.40
CA SER A 104 -2.76 -6.68 9.51
C SER A 104 -1.87 -5.72 8.74
N ILE A 105 -2.43 -5.13 7.69
CA ILE A 105 -1.73 -4.20 6.80
C ILE A 105 -2.42 -2.84 6.88
N ASP A 106 -1.64 -1.77 6.91
CA ASP A 106 -2.18 -0.43 6.75
C ASP A 106 -2.79 -0.28 5.35
N SER A 107 -4.07 0.10 5.28
CA SER A 107 -4.80 0.14 4.00
C SER A 107 -4.27 1.22 3.07
N ASP A 108 -3.89 2.39 3.61
CA ASP A 108 -3.36 3.48 2.79
C ASP A 108 -1.98 3.09 2.22
N LEU A 109 -1.14 2.40 3.01
CA LEU A 109 0.12 1.84 2.52
C LEU A 109 -0.12 0.81 1.41
N LEU A 110 -1.08 -0.09 1.61
CA LEU A 110 -1.40 -1.12 0.61
C LEU A 110 -1.89 -0.50 -0.69
N ASP A 111 -2.79 0.48 -0.63
CA ASP A 111 -3.31 1.19 -1.80
C ASP A 111 -2.21 1.90 -2.59
N VAL A 112 -1.27 2.55 -1.87
CA VAL A 112 -0.09 3.17 -2.49
C VAL A 112 0.78 2.12 -3.20
N MET A 113 1.09 1.00 -2.54
CA MET A 113 1.92 -0.05 -3.13
C MET A 113 1.27 -0.70 -4.35
N LEU A 114 -0.02 -0.98 -4.30
CA LEU A 114 -0.78 -1.53 -5.43
C LEU A 114 -0.83 -0.56 -6.61
N THR A 115 -1.01 0.73 -6.34
CA THR A 115 -1.00 1.77 -7.36
C THR A 115 0.37 1.87 -8.04
N TRP A 116 1.45 1.89 -7.27
CA TRP A 116 2.80 1.96 -7.82
C TRP A 116 3.18 0.70 -8.61
N ASP A 117 2.70 -0.45 -8.19
CA ASP A 117 3.00 -1.71 -8.87
C ASP A 117 2.29 -1.83 -10.22
N GLN A 118 1.07 -1.30 -10.33
CA GLN A 118 0.33 -1.24 -11.59
C GLN A 118 0.91 -0.22 -12.58
N THR A 119 1.52 0.85 -12.08
CA THR A 119 2.20 1.87 -12.91
C THR A 119 3.62 1.46 -13.35
N GLY A 120 4.15 0.46 -12.82
CA GLY A 120 5.25 -0.50 -13.06
C GLY A 120 6.32 -0.26 -14.08
N THR A 121 6.62 0.95 -14.42
CA THR A 121 7.88 1.40 -15.03
C THR A 121 8.10 2.80 -14.47
N TYR A 122 9.35 3.15 -14.16
CA TYR A 122 9.69 4.56 -13.95
C TYR A 122 9.35 5.29 -15.26
N GLU A 123 8.11 5.71 -15.42
CA GLU A 123 7.75 6.67 -16.43
C GLU A 123 8.25 8.02 -15.92
N VAL A 124 9.38 8.46 -16.43
CA VAL A 124 9.72 9.88 -16.41
C VAL A 124 8.73 10.51 -17.39
N SER A 125 7.58 10.92 -16.90
CA SER A 125 6.61 11.67 -17.69
C SER A 125 7.04 13.12 -17.65
N GLU A 126 7.42 13.67 -18.79
CA GLU A 126 7.57 15.09 -18.97
C GLU A 126 6.16 15.73 -18.88
N LEU A 127 5.96 16.60 -17.92
CA LEU A 127 4.72 17.35 -17.79
C LEU A 127 4.70 18.37 -18.93
N GLN A 128 4.02 18.07 -20.01
CA GLN A 128 3.85 18.99 -21.13
C GLN A 128 2.82 20.06 -20.78
N GLY A 129 3.29 21.18 -20.26
CA GLY A 129 2.53 22.41 -20.10
C GLY A 129 3.27 23.57 -20.74
N LYS A 130 2.56 24.40 -21.52
CA LYS A 130 3.09 25.68 -21.98
C LYS A 130 3.33 26.58 -20.79
N THR A 131 4.58 26.96 -20.60
CA THR A 131 5.00 27.93 -19.62
C THR A 131 4.59 29.33 -20.08
N ASP A 132 3.57 29.91 -19.46
CA ASP A 132 3.41 31.35 -19.39
C ASP A 132 3.73 31.81 -17.97
N GLU A 133 4.50 32.87 -17.90
CA GLU A 133 5.21 33.38 -16.72
C GLU A 133 4.30 33.60 -15.51
N GLY A 134 4.59 32.90 -14.39
CA GLY A 134 4.37 33.50 -13.08
C GLY A 134 3.62 32.73 -12.02
N ASN A 135 2.87 31.71 -12.31
CA ASN A 135 2.32 30.83 -11.26
C ASN A 135 1.79 29.54 -11.88
N GLU A 136 2.73 28.72 -12.32
CA GLU A 136 2.37 27.42 -12.87
C GLU A 136 1.74 26.57 -11.78
N ASP A 137 0.50 26.21 -12.00
CA ASP A 137 -0.22 25.31 -11.14
C ASP A 137 0.26 23.86 -11.39
N TRP A 138 1.52 23.62 -10.97
CA TRP A 138 2.15 22.31 -11.05
C TRP A 138 1.30 21.22 -10.40
N MET A 139 0.45 21.59 -9.41
CA MET A 139 -0.49 20.67 -8.78
C MET A 139 -1.55 20.22 -9.78
N THR A 140 -2.13 21.14 -10.55
CA THR A 140 -3.11 20.81 -11.60
C THR A 140 -2.45 19.91 -12.66
N MET A 141 -1.23 20.23 -13.08
CA MET A 141 -0.49 19.39 -14.04
C MET A 141 -0.22 18.00 -13.50
N LEU A 142 0.18 17.87 -12.23
CA LEU A 142 0.40 16.60 -11.57
C LEU A 142 -0.87 15.77 -11.49
N LEU A 143 -2.01 16.39 -11.17
CA LEU A 143 -3.32 15.75 -11.13
C LEU A 143 -3.79 15.21 -12.49
N GLN A 144 -3.32 15.81 -13.59
CA GLN A 144 -3.61 15.34 -14.96
C GLN A 144 -2.77 14.15 -15.39
N THR A 145 -1.74 13.78 -14.64
CA THR A 145 -0.93 12.60 -14.96
C THR A 145 -1.69 11.31 -14.71
N LYS A 146 -1.44 10.30 -15.55
CA LYS A 146 -2.07 8.97 -15.40
C LYS A 146 -1.86 8.34 -14.03
N ALA A 147 -0.74 8.66 -13.38
CA ALA A 147 -0.40 8.17 -12.03
C ALA A 147 -1.43 8.64 -10.99
N PHE A 148 -1.96 9.86 -11.12
CA PHE A 148 -2.88 10.45 -10.16
C PHE A 148 -4.35 10.19 -10.48
N HIS A 149 -4.71 9.83 -11.72
CA HIS A 149 -6.10 9.54 -12.09
C HIS A 149 -6.76 8.40 -11.31
N LYS A 150 -5.95 7.50 -10.76
CA LYS A 150 -6.43 6.33 -10.00
C LYS A 150 -6.42 6.55 -8.49
N ILE A 151 -5.93 7.69 -8.02
CA ILE A 151 -5.86 8.02 -6.60
C ILE A 151 -7.17 8.66 -6.16
N PRO A 152 -7.83 8.14 -5.12
CA PRO A 152 -9.03 8.77 -4.57
C PRO A 152 -8.75 10.23 -4.14
N PRO A 153 -9.69 11.18 -4.37
CA PRO A 153 -9.47 12.60 -4.07
C PRO A 153 -9.04 12.90 -2.63
N ALA A 154 -9.55 12.14 -1.67
CA ALA A 154 -9.17 12.28 -0.26
C ALA A 154 -7.68 11.96 -0.01
N ASN A 155 -7.14 10.99 -0.73
CA ASN A 155 -5.73 10.60 -0.62
C ASN A 155 -4.81 11.60 -1.33
N ILE A 156 -5.28 12.22 -2.41
CA ILE A 156 -4.56 13.28 -3.12
C ILE A 156 -4.31 14.47 -2.18
N GLN A 157 -5.32 14.91 -1.45
CA GLN A 157 -5.17 15.99 -0.47
C GLN A 157 -4.13 15.64 0.62
N ALA A 158 -4.15 14.41 1.12
CA ALA A 158 -3.18 13.93 2.12
C ALA A 158 -1.75 13.90 1.57
N ILE A 159 -1.57 13.57 0.29
CA ILE A 159 -0.27 13.61 -0.39
C ILE A 159 0.24 15.05 -0.45
N PHE A 160 -0.56 16.00 -0.94
CA PHE A 160 -0.16 17.40 -1.05
C PHE A 160 0.18 18.03 0.30
N MET A 161 -0.57 17.72 1.36
CA MET A 161 -0.29 18.22 2.71
C MET A 161 1.05 17.74 3.29
N ARG A 162 1.59 16.62 2.78
CA ARG A 162 2.87 16.06 3.21
C ARG A 162 4.04 16.41 2.30
N MET A 163 3.77 17.07 1.18
CA MET A 163 4.83 17.50 0.28
C MET A 163 5.64 18.65 0.88
N GLN A 164 6.96 18.55 0.75
CA GLN A 164 7.90 19.58 1.19
C GLN A 164 8.75 20.02 0.02
N GLN A 165 8.94 21.32 -0.13
CA GLN A 165 9.85 21.85 -1.14
C GLN A 165 11.30 21.69 -0.68
N ILE A 166 12.11 21.03 -1.50
CA ILE A 166 13.53 20.82 -1.28
C ILE A 166 14.28 21.43 -2.46
N ASN A 167 15.38 22.13 -2.18
CA ASN A 167 16.22 22.70 -3.20
C ASN A 167 17.53 21.93 -3.31
N TYR A 168 17.86 21.52 -4.52
CA TYR A 168 19.12 20.85 -4.86
C TYR A 168 19.99 21.77 -5.70
N ARG A 169 21.31 21.62 -5.58
CA ARG A 169 22.29 22.36 -6.38
C ARG A 169 22.71 21.51 -7.58
N ALA A 170 23.32 22.18 -8.57
CA ALA A 170 23.88 21.46 -9.70
C ALA A 170 24.96 20.46 -9.21
N GLY A 171 24.82 19.20 -9.63
CA GLY A 171 25.68 18.09 -9.23
C GLY A 171 25.21 17.29 -8.00
N ASP A 172 24.18 17.75 -7.30
CA ASP A 172 23.62 16.97 -6.19
C ASP A 172 22.89 15.72 -6.71
N VAL A 173 23.03 14.62 -5.97
CA VAL A 173 22.33 13.36 -6.24
C VAL A 173 21.01 13.36 -5.50
N ILE A 174 19.89 13.39 -6.23
CA ILE A 174 18.53 13.35 -5.66
C ILE A 174 18.14 11.92 -5.27
N LEU A 175 18.42 10.96 -6.16
CA LEU A 175 18.14 9.55 -5.98
C LEU A 175 19.36 8.72 -6.34
N LYS A 176 19.66 7.71 -5.55
CA LYS A 176 20.75 6.78 -5.83
C LYS A 176 20.18 5.41 -6.18
N GLN A 177 20.67 4.83 -7.28
CA GLN A 177 20.26 3.48 -7.70
C GLN A 177 20.51 2.46 -6.58
N GLY A 178 19.49 1.65 -6.26
CA GLY A 178 19.56 0.63 -5.21
C GLY A 178 19.34 1.13 -3.78
N ALA A 179 19.16 2.46 -3.59
CA ALA A 179 18.73 2.98 -2.29
C ALA A 179 17.24 2.69 -2.06
N GLU A 180 16.83 2.59 -0.79
CA GLU A 180 15.40 2.51 -0.45
C GLU A 180 14.70 3.80 -0.88
N GLY A 181 13.64 3.66 -1.67
CA GLY A 181 12.82 4.78 -2.12
C GLY A 181 11.76 5.11 -1.08
N ASP A 182 12.06 6.09 -0.22
CA ASP A 182 11.12 6.53 0.82
C ASP A 182 10.25 7.71 0.38
N TYR A 183 10.60 8.36 -0.73
CA TYR A 183 9.97 9.60 -1.18
C TYR A 183 9.58 9.53 -2.65
N PHE A 184 8.49 10.21 -2.95
CA PHE A 184 8.08 10.57 -4.29
C PHE A 184 8.53 12.01 -4.59
N TYR A 185 9.22 12.22 -5.69
CA TYR A 185 9.75 13.53 -6.07
C TYR A 185 9.00 14.09 -7.28
N VAL A 186 8.71 15.37 -7.23
CA VAL A 186 8.18 16.16 -8.34
C VAL A 186 9.16 17.26 -8.64
N LEU A 187 9.71 17.29 -9.86
CA LEU A 187 10.59 18.35 -10.29
C LEU A 187 9.76 19.55 -10.77
N ILE A 188 9.74 20.61 -9.96
CA ILE A 188 8.96 21.82 -10.25
C ILE A 188 9.74 22.79 -11.15
N ARG A 189 11.06 22.90 -10.93
CA ARG A 189 11.93 23.80 -11.66
C ARG A 189 13.31 23.20 -11.84
N GLY A 190 13.94 23.44 -12.99
CA GLY A 190 15.29 22.96 -13.33
C GLY A 190 15.26 21.67 -14.15
N SER A 191 16.39 20.99 -14.23
CA SER A 191 16.55 19.73 -14.95
C SER A 191 17.31 18.71 -14.11
N ALA A 192 16.95 17.45 -14.23
CA ALA A 192 17.64 16.33 -13.60
C ALA A 192 18.02 15.29 -14.65
N LEU A 193 19.24 14.78 -14.56
CA LEU A 193 19.70 13.69 -15.41
C LEU A 193 19.44 12.37 -14.71
N VAL A 194 18.68 11.49 -15.34
CA VAL A 194 18.43 10.13 -14.85
C VAL A 194 19.39 9.17 -15.56
N THR A 195 20.23 8.50 -14.79
CA THR A 195 21.18 7.50 -15.31
C THR A 195 20.90 6.14 -14.66
N ARG A 196 21.19 5.07 -15.39
CA ARG A 196 21.13 3.70 -14.88
C ARG A 196 22.49 3.04 -15.08
N GLU A 197 23.06 2.58 -14.00
CA GLU A 197 24.25 1.73 -14.07
C GLU A 197 23.83 0.29 -14.36
N THR A 198 24.28 -0.25 -15.49
CA THR A 198 24.12 -1.67 -15.82
C THR A 198 25.46 -2.37 -15.61
N PRO A 199 25.52 -3.50 -14.89
CA PRO A 199 26.74 -4.27 -14.78
C PRO A 199 27.16 -4.70 -16.19
N LEU A 200 28.41 -4.42 -16.56
CA LEU A 200 29.03 -4.96 -17.77
C LEU A 200 28.99 -6.50 -17.66
N SER A 201 28.23 -7.13 -18.52
CA SER A 201 28.31 -8.59 -18.67
C SER A 201 29.71 -8.96 -19.17
N LYS A 202 30.43 -9.68 -18.34
CA LYS A 202 31.68 -10.34 -18.74
C LYS A 202 31.37 -11.53 -19.61
#